data_2ce94329103637a4f57b2e2388be8651
#
_entry.id   2ce94329103637a4f57b2e2388be8651
#
_cell.length_a   1.000
_cell.length_b   1.000
_cell.length_c   1.000
_cell.angle_alpha   90.00
_cell.angle_beta   90.00
_cell.angle_gamma   90.00
#
_symmetry.space_group_name_H-M   'P 1'
#
loop_
_entity.id
_entity.type
_entity.pdbx_description
1 polymer ?
#
loop_
_entity_poly.entity_id
_entity_poly.type
_entity_poly.pdbx_seq_one_letter_code
_entity_poly.pdbx_strand_id
1 'polypeptide(L)'
;SECPIGLIGDDIEAVAKKSAKEIGKVVVPVRCEGFRGVSQSLGHHVANDSLRDWVLHGRDDDQSFESTPYDVAITGDYNIGGDAWSSRVLLEEMGLRVIAQWSGDGSIPEMQTTRHAKLNLLHCYRSMNYISRHMEEKYGIPWMEYNFFGPTKIAESLRKIAAFFDDTIKENAERVIAKYQPIMDAIVAKYRPRLEGKRVMLFVGGLRPRHVIGAYEDLGMEVIGAGYEFAHNDDYDRTIKEMGNATLLYDDVTGFELEEFVKKLKPDLVGSGIKEKYVFQKMGIPLRQMHSWDYSGPYHGYDGFAIFARDMD
;
A
#
# COMPACT_ATOMS: atom_id res chain seq x y z
N SER A 1 -17.06 2.81 -14.37
CA SER A 1 -18.36 3.37 -13.92
C SER A 1 -18.59 3.02 -12.47
N GLU A 2 -19.37 3.83 -11.77
CA GLU A 2 -19.75 3.64 -10.37
C GLU A 2 -21.15 3.07 -10.26
N CYS A 3 -21.54 2.67 -9.01
CA CYS A 3 -22.83 2.04 -8.72
C CYS A 3 -24.05 2.74 -9.33
N PRO A 4 -24.26 4.07 -9.19
CA PRO A 4 -25.43 4.74 -9.78
C PRO A 4 -25.45 4.62 -11.30
N ILE A 5 -24.33 4.84 -11.94
CA ILE A 5 -24.20 4.80 -13.41
C ILE A 5 -24.41 3.38 -13.95
N GLY A 6 -23.87 2.39 -13.26
CA GLY A 6 -24.10 0.97 -13.60
C GLY A 6 -25.56 0.54 -13.43
N LEU A 7 -26.22 1.00 -12.37
CA LEU A 7 -27.63 0.68 -12.09
C LEU A 7 -28.61 1.24 -13.12
N ILE A 8 -28.36 2.47 -13.61
CA ILE A 8 -29.22 3.07 -14.66
C ILE A 8 -28.87 2.56 -16.06
N GLY A 9 -27.83 1.72 -16.19
CA GLY A 9 -27.51 1.06 -17.45
C GLY A 9 -26.84 1.93 -18.49
N ASP A 10 -26.11 2.97 -18.06
CA ASP A 10 -25.39 3.83 -19.03
C ASP A 10 -24.35 3.04 -19.82
N ASP A 11 -24.30 3.27 -21.13
CA ASP A 11 -23.33 2.68 -22.03
C ASP A 11 -22.00 3.46 -22.01
N ILE A 12 -21.16 3.14 -21.01
CA ILE A 12 -19.84 3.78 -20.85
C ILE A 12 -18.89 3.47 -22.02
N GLU A 13 -19.07 2.36 -22.73
CA GLU A 13 -18.25 2.00 -23.89
C GLU A 13 -18.57 2.90 -25.08
N ALA A 14 -19.85 3.15 -25.33
CA ALA A 14 -20.28 4.13 -26.33
C ALA A 14 -19.77 5.53 -26.01
N VAL A 15 -19.85 5.94 -24.72
CA VAL A 15 -19.33 7.24 -24.25
C VAL A 15 -17.81 7.30 -24.46
N ALA A 16 -17.07 6.29 -24.04
CA ALA A 16 -15.60 6.24 -24.21
C ALA A 16 -15.21 6.34 -25.71
N LYS A 17 -15.88 5.57 -26.57
CA LYS A 17 -15.64 5.57 -28.00
C LYS A 17 -15.93 6.93 -28.64
N LYS A 18 -17.03 7.58 -28.26
CA LYS A 18 -17.37 8.92 -28.72
C LYS A 18 -16.33 9.93 -28.24
N SER A 19 -16.01 9.95 -26.97
CA SER A 19 -15.01 10.84 -26.40
C SER A 19 -13.63 10.67 -27.03
N ALA A 20 -13.18 9.44 -27.22
CA ALA A 20 -11.91 9.14 -27.90
C ALA A 20 -11.85 9.77 -29.31
N LYS A 21 -12.95 9.68 -30.06
CA LYS A 21 -13.06 10.26 -31.40
C LYS A 21 -13.03 11.80 -31.35
N GLU A 22 -13.73 12.41 -30.39
CA GLU A 22 -13.84 13.88 -30.26
C GLU A 22 -12.52 14.52 -29.84
N ILE A 23 -11.82 13.91 -28.89
CA ILE A 23 -10.58 14.49 -28.31
C ILE A 23 -9.29 13.99 -28.97
N GLY A 24 -9.37 12.97 -29.84
CA GLY A 24 -8.20 12.36 -30.47
C GLY A 24 -7.25 11.67 -29.49
N LYS A 25 -7.77 11.16 -28.38
CA LYS A 25 -7.01 10.47 -27.31
C LYS A 25 -7.61 9.10 -27.03
N VAL A 26 -6.80 8.20 -26.46
CA VAL A 26 -7.29 6.92 -25.96
C VAL A 26 -8.18 7.16 -24.73
N VAL A 27 -9.36 6.56 -24.74
CA VAL A 27 -10.29 6.56 -23.59
C VAL A 27 -10.67 5.12 -23.32
N VAL A 28 -10.25 4.61 -22.18
CA VAL A 28 -10.47 3.21 -21.77
C VAL A 28 -11.67 3.15 -20.84
N PRO A 29 -12.76 2.44 -21.21
CA PRO A 29 -13.90 2.25 -20.33
C PRO A 29 -13.56 1.22 -19.24
N VAL A 30 -13.91 1.51 -17.98
CA VAL A 30 -13.78 0.58 -16.86
C VAL A 30 -15.14 0.36 -16.22
N ARG A 31 -15.66 -0.87 -16.32
CA ARG A 31 -16.93 -1.27 -15.71
C ARG A 31 -16.68 -1.88 -14.34
N CYS A 32 -16.83 -1.07 -13.31
CA CYS A 32 -16.63 -1.48 -11.92
C CYS A 32 -17.84 -1.12 -11.02
N GLU A 33 -19.05 -1.31 -11.57
CA GLU A 33 -20.28 -1.08 -10.82
C GLU A 33 -20.41 -2.04 -9.62
N GLY A 34 -20.90 -1.51 -8.50
CA GLY A 34 -21.16 -2.26 -7.28
C GLY A 34 -22.44 -3.12 -7.33
N PHE A 35 -22.90 -3.53 -6.17
CA PHE A 35 -24.10 -4.37 -5.99
C PHE A 35 -24.05 -5.75 -6.64
N ARG A 36 -22.86 -6.29 -6.85
CA ARG A 36 -22.62 -7.61 -7.45
C ARG A 36 -22.36 -8.72 -6.42
N GLY A 37 -22.47 -8.43 -5.12
CA GLY A 37 -22.16 -9.38 -4.07
C GLY A 37 -20.68 -9.76 -3.97
N VAL A 38 -19.78 -8.84 -4.36
CA VAL A 38 -18.32 -9.02 -4.35
C VAL A 38 -17.67 -7.87 -3.60
N SER A 39 -16.45 -8.11 -3.12
CA SER A 39 -15.69 -7.09 -2.39
C SER A 39 -15.14 -5.99 -3.30
N GLN A 40 -14.70 -4.89 -2.70
CA GLN A 40 -14.05 -3.77 -3.39
C GLN A 40 -12.81 -4.20 -4.22
N SER A 41 -12.19 -5.34 -3.89
CA SER A 41 -11.05 -5.87 -4.63
C SER A 41 -11.38 -6.17 -6.10
N LEU A 42 -12.64 -6.48 -6.43
CA LEU A 42 -13.04 -6.66 -7.83
C LEU A 42 -12.84 -5.39 -8.65
N GLY A 43 -13.13 -4.20 -8.09
CA GLY A 43 -12.89 -2.93 -8.79
C GLY A 43 -11.43 -2.73 -9.16
N HIS A 44 -10.51 -3.09 -8.27
CA HIS A 44 -9.06 -3.08 -8.58
C HIS A 44 -8.71 -4.06 -9.71
N HIS A 45 -9.26 -5.28 -9.69
CA HIS A 45 -9.00 -6.28 -10.73
C HIS A 45 -9.49 -5.78 -12.11
N VAL A 46 -10.72 -5.29 -12.19
CA VAL A 46 -11.30 -4.79 -13.45
C VAL A 46 -10.51 -3.59 -13.99
N ALA A 47 -10.11 -2.67 -13.12
CA ALA A 47 -9.30 -1.52 -13.52
C ALA A 47 -7.90 -1.95 -13.98
N ASN A 48 -7.27 -2.86 -13.26
CA ASN A 48 -5.96 -3.40 -13.59
C ASN A 48 -5.96 -4.18 -14.91
N ASP A 49 -7.01 -4.97 -15.19
CA ASP A 49 -7.15 -5.65 -16.47
C ASP A 49 -7.23 -4.67 -17.64
N SER A 50 -8.09 -3.66 -17.52
CA SER A 50 -8.26 -2.65 -18.55
C SER A 50 -6.97 -1.86 -18.78
N LEU A 51 -6.25 -1.52 -17.71
CA LEU A 51 -4.99 -0.80 -17.79
C LEU A 51 -3.87 -1.68 -18.37
N ARG A 52 -3.76 -2.93 -17.91
CA ARG A 52 -2.80 -3.92 -18.39
C ARG A 52 -2.95 -4.14 -19.88
N ASP A 53 -4.17 -4.40 -20.35
CA ASP A 53 -4.44 -4.71 -21.75
C ASP A 53 -4.07 -3.54 -22.65
N TRP A 54 -4.33 -2.33 -22.20
CA TRP A 54 -3.96 -1.14 -22.93
C TRP A 54 -2.46 -0.81 -22.85
N VAL A 55 -1.85 -0.90 -21.67
CA VAL A 55 -0.47 -0.45 -21.41
C VAL A 55 0.55 -1.49 -21.87
N LEU A 56 0.30 -2.78 -21.60
CA LEU A 56 1.29 -3.84 -21.79
C LEU A 56 1.11 -4.63 -23.08
N HIS A 57 -0.12 -4.88 -23.54
CA HIS A 57 -0.38 -5.82 -24.64
C HIS A 57 -0.22 -5.26 -26.05
N GLY A 58 -0.08 -3.98 -26.24
CA GLY A 58 0.04 -3.39 -27.58
C GLY A 58 1.45 -2.98 -27.98
N ARG A 59 2.48 -3.30 -27.18
CA ARG A 59 3.82 -2.70 -27.33
C ARG A 59 4.96 -3.66 -26.97
N ASP A 60 4.83 -4.92 -27.31
CA ASP A 60 5.83 -5.95 -27.01
C ASP A 60 7.19 -5.71 -27.72
N ASP A 61 7.26 -4.80 -28.68
CA ASP A 61 8.41 -4.59 -29.57
C ASP A 61 9.23 -3.33 -29.29
N ASP A 62 9.04 -2.64 -28.15
CA ASP A 62 9.87 -1.47 -27.85
C ASP A 62 11.30 -1.90 -27.40
N GLN A 63 12.13 -2.14 -28.42
CA GLN A 63 13.57 -2.47 -28.24
C GLN A 63 14.43 -1.26 -27.85
N SER A 64 13.83 -0.07 -27.75
CA SER A 64 14.56 1.16 -27.48
C SER A 64 14.89 1.38 -26.00
N PHE A 65 14.29 0.62 -25.07
CA PHE A 65 14.52 0.77 -23.64
C PHE A 65 15.85 0.13 -23.22
N GLU A 66 16.77 0.92 -22.73
CA GLU A 66 18.05 0.47 -22.18
C GLU A 66 17.85 -0.10 -20.77
N SER A 67 17.70 -1.43 -20.69
CA SER A 67 17.51 -2.15 -19.42
C SER A 67 18.84 -2.32 -18.67
N THR A 68 18.77 -2.25 -17.33
CA THR A 68 19.87 -2.58 -16.43
C THR A 68 19.54 -3.79 -15.56
N PRO A 69 20.53 -4.43 -14.92
CA PRO A 69 20.28 -5.53 -13.98
C PRO A 69 19.56 -5.08 -12.69
N TYR A 70 19.43 -3.77 -12.44
CA TYR A 70 18.91 -3.18 -11.21
C TYR A 70 17.55 -2.50 -11.40
N ASP A 71 16.87 -2.77 -12.51
CA ASP A 71 15.58 -2.20 -12.81
C ASP A 71 14.48 -2.87 -11.99
N VAL A 72 13.69 -2.07 -11.27
CA VAL A 72 12.56 -2.53 -10.48
C VAL A 72 11.30 -1.74 -10.81
N ALA A 73 10.15 -2.35 -10.60
CA ALA A 73 8.87 -1.65 -10.65
C ALA A 73 8.21 -1.69 -9.27
N ILE A 74 7.52 -0.61 -8.89
CA ILE A 74 6.70 -0.53 -7.69
C ILE A 74 5.24 -0.74 -8.09
N THR A 75 4.55 -1.67 -7.43
CA THR A 75 3.13 -1.96 -7.69
C THR A 75 2.32 -1.83 -6.42
N GLY A 76 1.18 -1.12 -6.50
CA GLY A 76 0.24 -0.98 -5.40
C GLY A 76 0.64 0.03 -4.31
N ASP A 77 1.64 0.87 -4.56
CA ASP A 77 1.88 2.04 -3.74
C ASP A 77 1.18 3.24 -4.40
N TYR A 78 0.17 3.76 -3.71
CA TYR A 78 -0.72 4.79 -4.27
C TYR A 78 -0.24 6.21 -4.01
N ASN A 79 1.00 6.39 -3.56
CA ASN A 79 1.63 7.67 -3.26
C ASN A 79 0.83 8.55 -2.29
N ILE A 80 0.19 7.93 -1.30
CA ILE A 80 -0.59 8.66 -0.32
C ILE A 80 0.35 9.49 0.55
N GLY A 81 0.12 10.80 0.58
CA GLY A 81 0.98 11.73 1.29
C GLY A 81 2.43 11.77 0.80
N GLY A 82 2.76 11.11 -0.32
CA GLY A 82 4.13 10.98 -0.83
C GLY A 82 4.82 9.64 -0.51
N ASP A 83 4.06 8.63 -0.10
CA ASP A 83 4.60 7.31 0.30
C ASP A 83 5.45 6.66 -0.81
N ALA A 84 4.98 6.70 -2.07
CA ALA A 84 5.73 6.13 -3.19
C ALA A 84 7.03 6.89 -3.48
N TRP A 85 7.04 8.20 -3.30
CA TRP A 85 8.28 8.99 -3.43
C TRP A 85 9.29 8.62 -2.35
N SER A 86 8.86 8.47 -1.09
CA SER A 86 9.73 8.00 0.00
C SER A 86 10.26 6.60 -0.26
N SER A 87 9.44 5.70 -0.79
CA SER A 87 9.86 4.35 -1.17
C SER A 87 10.92 4.39 -2.28
N ARG A 88 10.70 5.20 -3.31
CA ARG A 88 11.62 5.37 -4.44
C ARG A 88 12.99 5.86 -3.98
N VAL A 89 13.05 6.86 -3.10
CA VAL A 89 14.31 7.40 -2.57
C VAL A 89 15.16 6.31 -1.93
N LEU A 90 14.58 5.44 -1.10
CA LEU A 90 15.32 4.36 -0.45
C LEU A 90 15.84 3.32 -1.43
N LEU A 91 15.03 2.96 -2.42
CA LEU A 91 15.42 2.00 -3.46
C LEU A 91 16.57 2.55 -4.33
N GLU A 92 16.49 3.82 -4.71
CA GLU A 92 17.53 4.49 -5.50
C GLU A 92 18.82 4.69 -4.69
N GLU A 93 18.75 4.98 -3.39
CA GLU A 93 19.93 5.01 -2.51
C GLU A 93 20.62 3.64 -2.40
N MET A 94 19.89 2.54 -2.55
CA MET A 94 20.47 1.20 -2.63
C MET A 94 21.17 0.93 -3.97
N GLY A 95 20.98 1.78 -4.97
CA GLY A 95 21.49 1.58 -6.32
C GLY A 95 20.53 0.86 -7.27
N LEU A 96 19.28 0.71 -6.88
CA LEU A 96 18.22 0.21 -7.77
C LEU A 96 17.68 1.36 -8.63
N ARG A 97 17.15 1.04 -9.79
CA ARG A 97 16.47 1.99 -10.68
C ARG A 97 14.99 1.69 -10.74
N VAL A 98 14.16 2.58 -10.21
CA VAL A 98 12.70 2.47 -10.29
C VAL A 98 12.25 2.95 -11.67
N ILE A 99 11.89 2.02 -12.55
CA ILE A 99 11.52 2.31 -13.94
C ILE A 99 10.02 2.50 -14.14
N ALA A 100 9.18 2.00 -13.23
CA ALA A 100 7.75 2.13 -13.32
C ALA A 100 7.09 2.12 -11.94
N GLN A 101 5.95 2.81 -11.84
CA GLN A 101 5.06 2.76 -10.68
C GLN A 101 3.60 2.49 -11.12
N TRP A 102 2.94 1.55 -10.46
CA TRP A 102 1.55 1.18 -10.65
C TRP A 102 0.80 1.32 -9.32
N SER A 103 0.01 2.34 -9.09
CA SER A 103 -0.23 3.56 -9.86
C SER A 103 0.50 4.77 -9.24
N GLY A 104 -0.02 5.35 -8.19
CA GLY A 104 0.58 6.46 -7.45
C GLY A 104 1.07 7.59 -8.34
N ASP A 105 2.37 7.76 -8.43
CA ASP A 105 3.06 8.76 -9.25
C ASP A 105 3.41 8.25 -10.68
N GLY A 106 2.88 7.12 -11.07
CA GLY A 106 3.21 6.49 -12.35
C GLY A 106 2.64 7.22 -13.56
N SER A 107 3.44 7.38 -14.59
CA SER A 107 3.01 7.80 -15.91
C SER A 107 2.83 6.62 -16.86
N ILE A 108 1.98 6.75 -17.88
CA ILE A 108 1.77 5.68 -18.86
C ILE A 108 3.07 5.26 -19.58
N PRO A 109 3.95 6.18 -20.02
CA PRO A 109 5.22 5.78 -20.59
C PRO A 109 6.10 4.96 -19.65
N GLU A 110 6.15 5.30 -18.35
CA GLU A 110 6.88 4.51 -17.35
C GLU A 110 6.23 3.14 -17.13
N MET A 111 4.90 3.06 -16.99
CA MET A 111 4.20 1.78 -16.86
C MET A 111 4.49 0.83 -18.04
N GLN A 112 4.68 1.36 -19.25
CA GLN A 112 5.03 0.58 -20.43
C GLN A 112 6.41 -0.08 -20.32
N THR A 113 7.32 0.49 -19.55
CA THR A 113 8.67 -0.07 -19.35
C THR A 113 8.69 -1.22 -18.33
N THR A 114 7.60 -1.47 -17.60
CA THR A 114 7.54 -2.48 -16.52
C THR A 114 8.02 -3.86 -16.96
N ARG A 115 7.78 -4.26 -18.22
CA ARG A 115 8.24 -5.54 -18.76
C ARG A 115 9.77 -5.73 -18.75
N HIS A 116 10.53 -4.66 -18.55
CA HIS A 116 11.99 -4.69 -18.44
C HIS A 116 12.48 -4.81 -16.99
N ALA A 117 11.57 -4.68 -16.02
CA ALA A 117 11.91 -4.83 -14.60
C ALA A 117 12.47 -6.22 -14.30
N LYS A 118 13.39 -6.30 -13.38
CA LYS A 118 13.96 -7.55 -12.86
C LYS A 118 13.15 -8.07 -11.68
N LEU A 119 12.44 -7.17 -10.99
CA LEU A 119 11.64 -7.47 -9.81
C LEU A 119 10.48 -6.47 -9.71
N ASN A 120 9.26 -6.97 -9.47
CA ASN A 120 8.13 -6.17 -9.05
C ASN A 120 8.08 -6.10 -7.52
N LEU A 121 8.16 -4.90 -6.98
CA LEU A 121 8.01 -4.63 -5.56
C LEU A 121 6.54 -4.33 -5.27
N LEU A 122 5.87 -5.29 -4.66
CA LEU A 122 4.44 -5.24 -4.40
C LEU A 122 4.17 -4.69 -3.00
N HIS A 123 3.52 -3.51 -2.94
CA HIS A 123 3.09 -2.93 -1.67
C HIS A 123 1.69 -3.40 -1.30
N CYS A 124 0.67 -3.04 -2.08
CA CYS A 124 -0.70 -3.46 -1.80
C CYS A 124 -1.02 -4.82 -2.43
N TYR A 125 -0.82 -5.89 -1.68
CA TYR A 125 -1.09 -7.24 -2.16
C TYR A 125 -2.52 -7.40 -2.66
N ARG A 126 -3.54 -6.98 -1.89
CA ARG A 126 -4.93 -7.23 -2.24
C ARG A 126 -5.35 -6.55 -3.56
N SER A 127 -4.84 -5.37 -3.86
CA SER A 127 -5.21 -4.65 -5.08
C SER A 127 -4.37 -5.04 -6.30
N MET A 128 -3.10 -5.48 -6.11
CA MET A 128 -2.14 -5.62 -7.21
C MET A 128 -1.49 -7.01 -7.34
N ASN A 129 -1.79 -7.98 -6.46
CA ASN A 129 -1.24 -9.34 -6.61
C ASN A 129 -1.58 -9.95 -7.97
N TYR A 130 -2.73 -9.65 -8.47
CA TYR A 130 -3.28 -10.14 -9.72
C TYR A 130 -2.43 -9.71 -10.94
N ILE A 131 -2.14 -8.41 -11.05
CA ILE A 131 -1.29 -7.91 -12.15
C ILE A 131 0.17 -8.37 -11.99
N SER A 132 0.67 -8.45 -10.74
CA SER A 132 2.01 -8.94 -10.47
C SER A 132 2.19 -10.40 -10.87
N ARG A 133 1.22 -11.26 -10.60
CA ARG A 133 1.19 -12.65 -11.09
C ARG A 133 1.15 -12.74 -12.61
N HIS A 134 0.32 -11.91 -13.25
CA HIS A 134 0.27 -11.85 -14.71
C HIS A 134 1.63 -11.45 -15.31
N MET A 135 2.33 -10.48 -14.70
CA MET A 135 3.67 -10.08 -15.14
C MET A 135 4.70 -11.21 -14.97
N GLU A 136 4.59 -11.97 -13.88
CA GLU A 136 5.44 -13.14 -13.65
C GLU A 136 5.18 -14.24 -14.70
N GLU A 137 3.92 -14.58 -14.94
CA GLU A 137 3.53 -15.60 -15.90
C GLU A 137 3.88 -15.23 -17.35
N LYS A 138 3.61 -13.99 -17.75
CA LYS A 138 3.79 -13.55 -19.14
C LYS A 138 5.21 -13.08 -19.46
N TYR A 139 5.84 -12.36 -18.53
CA TYR A 139 7.14 -11.71 -18.79
C TYR A 139 8.28 -12.29 -17.95
N GLY A 140 8.00 -13.27 -17.09
CA GLY A 140 9.00 -13.88 -16.21
C GLY A 140 9.51 -12.92 -15.12
N ILE A 141 8.77 -11.88 -14.78
CA ILE A 141 9.18 -10.88 -13.79
C ILE A 141 8.68 -11.33 -12.41
N PRO A 142 9.55 -11.81 -11.53
CA PRO A 142 9.15 -12.20 -10.19
C PRO A 142 8.65 -10.99 -9.38
N TRP A 143 7.88 -11.25 -8.34
CA TRP A 143 7.38 -10.22 -7.45
C TRP A 143 7.65 -10.56 -5.98
N MET A 144 7.73 -9.52 -5.17
CA MET A 144 8.00 -9.64 -3.74
C MET A 144 7.26 -8.54 -2.98
N GLU A 145 6.58 -8.91 -1.89
CA GLU A 145 6.01 -7.91 -0.99
C GLU A 145 7.10 -7.20 -0.18
N TYR A 146 6.93 -5.90 -0.01
CA TYR A 146 7.77 -5.07 0.86
C TYR A 146 6.89 -4.23 1.81
N ASN A 147 7.49 -3.79 2.91
CA ASN A 147 6.84 -2.95 3.90
C ASN A 147 7.82 -1.87 4.38
N PHE A 148 7.49 -0.61 4.11
CA PHE A 148 8.31 0.53 4.54
C PHE A 148 7.63 1.36 5.63
N PHE A 149 6.76 0.75 6.44
CA PHE A 149 6.22 1.35 7.66
C PHE A 149 7.04 0.94 8.87
N GLY A 150 7.72 1.91 9.48
CA GLY A 150 8.56 1.73 10.66
C GLY A 150 9.97 1.22 10.36
N PRO A 151 10.96 1.66 11.16
CA PRO A 151 12.38 1.39 10.91
C PRO A 151 12.72 -0.10 10.89
N THR A 152 12.10 -0.91 11.74
CA THR A 152 12.31 -2.36 11.76
C THR A 152 11.88 -3.00 10.44
N LYS A 153 10.66 -2.68 9.96
CA LYS A 153 10.13 -3.25 8.71
C LYS A 153 10.82 -2.69 7.47
N ILE A 154 11.26 -1.44 7.51
CA ILE A 154 12.10 -0.86 6.44
C ILE A 154 13.39 -1.67 6.31
N ALA A 155 14.12 -1.88 7.40
CA ALA A 155 15.40 -2.61 7.38
C ALA A 155 15.22 -4.06 6.91
N GLU A 156 14.18 -4.77 7.40
CA GLU A 156 13.84 -6.12 6.94
C GLU A 156 13.56 -6.15 5.43
N SER A 157 12.76 -5.20 4.93
CA SER A 157 12.40 -5.13 3.51
C SER A 157 13.59 -4.76 2.62
N LEU A 158 14.45 -3.82 3.03
CA LEU A 158 15.66 -3.47 2.28
C LEU A 158 16.60 -4.69 2.15
N ARG A 159 16.81 -5.45 3.23
CA ARG A 159 17.60 -6.68 3.20
C ARG A 159 16.99 -7.76 2.31
N LYS A 160 15.67 -7.94 2.42
CA LYS A 160 14.94 -8.91 1.60
C LYS A 160 15.02 -8.58 0.11
N ILE A 161 14.84 -7.31 -0.26
CA ILE A 161 14.99 -6.84 -1.63
C ILE A 161 16.44 -7.02 -2.11
N ALA A 162 17.41 -6.61 -1.31
CA ALA A 162 18.83 -6.72 -1.64
C ALA A 162 19.28 -8.18 -1.86
N ALA A 163 18.70 -9.14 -1.12
CA ALA A 163 19.01 -10.55 -1.27
C ALA A 163 18.65 -11.12 -2.66
N PHE A 164 17.77 -10.46 -3.40
CA PHE A 164 17.43 -10.82 -4.78
C PHE A 164 18.54 -10.42 -5.77
N PHE A 165 19.36 -9.45 -5.43
CA PHE A 165 20.41 -8.87 -6.27
C PHE A 165 21.81 -9.34 -5.83
N ASP A 166 22.83 -8.68 -6.37
CA ASP A 166 24.23 -8.98 -6.09
C ASP A 166 24.72 -8.41 -4.75
N ASP A 167 26.00 -8.66 -4.45
CA ASP A 167 26.59 -8.22 -3.19
C ASP A 167 26.73 -6.70 -3.09
N THR A 168 26.86 -5.99 -4.21
CA THR A 168 26.89 -4.52 -4.24
C THR A 168 25.58 -3.95 -3.67
N ILE A 169 24.44 -4.47 -4.09
CA ILE A 169 23.15 -4.03 -3.58
C ILE A 169 22.95 -4.42 -2.11
N LYS A 170 23.47 -5.59 -1.68
CA LYS A 170 23.44 -5.99 -0.26
C LYS A 170 24.27 -5.06 0.62
N GLU A 171 25.46 -4.72 0.21
CA GLU A 171 26.33 -3.74 0.91
C GLU A 171 25.67 -2.35 0.96
N ASN A 172 25.07 -1.92 -0.13
CA ASN A 172 24.35 -0.66 -0.19
C ASN A 172 23.14 -0.63 0.75
N ALA A 173 22.39 -1.73 0.85
CA ALA A 173 21.25 -1.84 1.79
C ALA A 173 21.71 -1.63 3.24
N GLU A 174 22.80 -2.30 3.67
CA GLU A 174 23.33 -2.11 5.02
C GLU A 174 23.85 -0.70 5.24
N ARG A 175 24.45 -0.08 4.22
CA ARG A 175 24.89 1.31 4.28
C ARG A 175 23.71 2.28 4.47
N VAL A 176 22.60 2.07 3.73
CA VAL A 176 21.38 2.88 3.86
C VAL A 176 20.79 2.71 5.25
N ILE A 177 20.67 1.47 5.73
CA ILE A 177 20.16 1.19 7.08
C ILE A 177 21.02 1.89 8.15
N ALA A 178 22.33 1.71 8.08
CA ALA A 178 23.28 2.31 9.03
C ALA A 178 23.24 3.85 9.00
N LYS A 179 23.00 4.47 7.84
CA LYS A 179 22.86 5.93 7.69
C LYS A 179 21.67 6.47 8.48
N TYR A 180 20.53 5.78 8.43
CA TYR A 180 19.30 6.26 9.04
C TYR A 180 19.10 5.79 10.47
N GLN A 181 19.73 4.70 10.91
CA GLN A 181 19.55 4.12 12.24
C GLN A 181 19.68 5.13 13.39
N PRO A 182 20.74 5.98 13.45
CA PRO A 182 20.85 6.95 14.55
C PRO A 182 19.72 7.99 14.58
N ILE A 183 19.18 8.33 13.43
CA ILE A 183 18.04 9.26 13.29
C ILE A 183 16.79 8.58 13.84
N MET A 184 16.56 7.32 13.48
CA MET A 184 15.42 6.54 13.95
C MET A 184 15.48 6.31 15.45
N ASP A 185 16.65 5.98 15.99
CA ASP A 185 16.87 5.82 17.43
C ASP A 185 16.52 7.12 18.19
N ALA A 186 16.91 8.27 17.64
CA ALA A 186 16.57 9.57 18.24
C ALA A 186 15.06 9.87 18.19
N ILE A 187 14.37 9.50 17.09
CA ILE A 187 12.92 9.65 16.97
C ILE A 187 12.20 8.73 17.95
N VAL A 188 12.59 7.47 18.03
CA VAL A 188 12.02 6.51 18.98
C VAL A 188 12.26 7.00 20.42
N ALA A 189 13.47 7.40 20.77
CA ALA A 189 13.79 7.93 22.09
C ALA A 189 12.96 9.17 22.47
N LYS A 190 12.60 9.99 21.48
CA LYS A 190 11.78 11.20 21.69
C LYS A 190 10.31 10.88 21.96
N TYR A 191 9.72 9.96 21.19
CA TYR A 191 8.27 9.75 21.21
C TYR A 191 7.83 8.55 22.04
N ARG A 192 8.60 7.45 22.06
CA ARG A 192 8.27 6.23 22.79
C ARG A 192 7.91 6.44 24.26
N PRO A 193 8.59 7.31 25.06
CA PRO A 193 8.23 7.49 26.47
C PRO A 193 6.79 7.97 26.73
N ARG A 194 6.14 8.56 25.72
CA ARG A 194 4.73 9.01 25.80
C ARG A 194 3.76 8.03 25.17
N LEU A 195 4.25 7.17 24.29
CA LEU A 195 3.44 6.24 23.48
C LEU A 195 3.53 4.80 23.99
N GLU A 196 4.57 4.44 24.75
CA GLU A 196 4.78 3.08 25.24
C GLU A 196 3.59 2.57 26.07
N GLY A 197 3.12 1.38 25.74
CA GLY A 197 1.96 0.75 26.36
C GLY A 197 0.60 1.32 25.95
N LYS A 198 0.56 2.35 25.07
CA LYS A 198 -0.69 2.82 24.48
C LYS A 198 -1.25 1.76 23.53
N ARG A 199 -2.56 1.56 23.61
CA ARG A 199 -3.28 0.50 22.93
C ARG A 199 -3.94 1.01 21.66
N VAL A 200 -3.68 0.36 20.54
CA VAL A 200 -4.18 0.76 19.21
C VAL A 200 -5.12 -0.30 18.65
N MET A 201 -6.22 0.14 18.11
CA MET A 201 -7.14 -0.70 17.34
C MET A 201 -7.21 -0.21 15.88
N LEU A 202 -7.05 -1.11 14.93
CA LEU A 202 -7.00 -0.80 13.50
C LEU A 202 -8.22 -1.38 12.80
N PHE A 203 -8.87 -0.56 11.96
CA PHE A 203 -9.93 -1.01 11.06
C PHE A 203 -9.88 -0.20 9.77
N VAL A 204 -9.33 -0.79 8.73
CA VAL A 204 -9.12 -0.12 7.42
C VAL A 204 -9.23 -1.17 6.31
N GLY A 205 -9.26 -0.75 5.06
CA GLY A 205 -9.26 -1.63 3.89
C GLY A 205 -8.13 -2.68 3.85
N GLY A 206 -8.00 -3.38 2.76
CA GLY A 206 -7.34 -4.67 2.64
C GLY A 206 -5.83 -4.84 2.95
N LEU A 207 -5.06 -3.78 3.16
CA LEU A 207 -3.60 -3.89 3.39
C LEU A 207 -3.11 -3.27 4.68
N ARG A 208 -3.54 -2.05 4.94
CA ARG A 208 -2.91 -1.17 5.93
C ARG A 208 -2.92 -1.68 7.36
N PRO A 209 -3.97 -2.40 7.85
CA PRO A 209 -3.92 -2.94 9.20
C PRO A 209 -2.65 -3.74 9.45
N ARG A 210 -2.30 -4.67 8.55
CA ARG A 210 -1.10 -5.51 8.67
C ARG A 210 0.20 -4.71 8.59
N HIS A 211 0.30 -3.83 7.60
CA HIS A 211 1.57 -3.15 7.30
C HIS A 211 1.98 -2.14 8.36
N VAL A 212 1.04 -1.47 9.03
CA VAL A 212 1.36 -0.43 10.02
C VAL A 212 1.63 -0.98 11.42
N ILE A 213 1.34 -2.26 11.71
CA ILE A 213 1.56 -2.88 13.03
C ILE A 213 2.98 -2.60 13.52
N GLY A 214 3.99 -2.94 12.71
CA GLY A 214 5.39 -2.75 13.09
C GLY A 214 5.78 -1.32 13.40
N ALA A 215 5.17 -0.32 12.74
CA ALA A 215 5.44 1.08 13.03
C ALA A 215 4.90 1.52 14.40
N TYR A 216 3.76 1.00 14.83
CA TYR A 216 3.26 1.23 16.19
C TYR A 216 4.13 0.53 17.23
N GLU A 217 4.56 -0.71 16.98
CA GLU A 217 5.43 -1.48 17.86
C GLU A 217 6.81 -0.84 18.02
N ASP A 218 7.39 -0.26 16.97
CA ASP A 218 8.64 0.51 17.04
C ASP A 218 8.53 1.69 18.02
N LEU A 219 7.33 2.26 18.17
CA LEU A 219 7.03 3.31 19.16
C LEU A 219 6.63 2.78 20.54
N GLY A 220 6.64 1.45 20.75
CA GLY A 220 6.23 0.82 22.00
C GLY A 220 4.72 0.75 22.21
N MET A 221 3.92 1.06 21.19
CA MET A 221 2.46 0.93 21.25
C MET A 221 2.05 -0.53 21.02
N GLU A 222 0.90 -0.91 21.59
CA GLU A 222 0.37 -2.26 21.51
C GLU A 222 -0.83 -2.30 20.55
N VAL A 223 -0.71 -3.04 19.44
CA VAL A 223 -1.84 -3.25 18.53
C VAL A 223 -2.72 -4.39 19.05
N ILE A 224 -3.88 -4.04 19.62
CA ILE A 224 -4.81 -4.97 20.27
C ILE A 224 -5.91 -5.48 19.36
N GLY A 225 -6.08 -4.89 18.20
CA GLY A 225 -7.05 -5.31 17.19
C GLY A 225 -6.63 -4.86 15.81
N ALA A 226 -6.72 -5.77 14.84
CA ALA A 226 -6.49 -5.50 13.43
C ALA A 226 -7.69 -5.99 12.62
N GLY A 227 -8.38 -5.06 11.97
CA GLY A 227 -9.61 -5.34 11.24
C GLY A 227 -9.56 -4.85 9.81
N TYR A 228 -10.31 -5.55 8.97
CA TYR A 228 -10.42 -5.29 7.55
C TYR A 228 -11.84 -4.90 7.16
N GLU A 229 -11.99 -3.89 6.28
CA GLU A 229 -13.25 -3.61 5.61
C GLU A 229 -13.55 -4.64 4.52
N PHE A 230 -12.51 -5.22 3.93
CA PHE A 230 -12.59 -6.29 2.95
C PHE A 230 -11.24 -7.01 2.88
N ALA A 231 -11.26 -8.31 3.09
CA ALA A 231 -10.08 -9.17 2.98
C ALA A 231 -10.48 -10.53 2.39
N HIS A 232 -9.49 -11.33 2.08
CA HIS A 232 -9.65 -12.71 1.67
C HIS A 232 -8.84 -13.61 2.61
N ASN A 233 -9.07 -14.91 2.57
CA ASN A 233 -8.43 -15.85 3.50
C ASN A 233 -6.89 -15.73 3.52
N ASP A 234 -6.27 -15.49 2.38
CA ASP A 234 -4.83 -15.31 2.27
C ASP A 234 -4.31 -14.00 2.91
N ASP A 235 -5.17 -12.98 3.11
CA ASP A 235 -4.81 -11.79 3.87
C ASP A 235 -4.74 -12.07 5.36
N TYR A 236 -5.64 -12.91 5.89
CA TYR A 236 -5.63 -13.31 7.29
C TYR A 236 -4.38 -14.12 7.63
N ASP A 237 -4.02 -15.11 6.80
CA ASP A 237 -2.81 -15.91 6.98
C ASP A 237 -1.53 -15.06 7.00
N ARG A 238 -1.51 -13.96 6.24
CA ARG A 238 -0.42 -12.99 6.22
C ARG A 238 -0.42 -12.10 7.45
N THR A 239 -1.60 -11.69 7.90
CA THR A 239 -1.77 -10.80 9.05
C THR A 239 -1.41 -11.48 10.36
N ILE A 240 -1.83 -12.74 10.54
CA ILE A 240 -1.52 -13.52 11.75
C ILE A 240 -0.02 -13.59 12.03
N LYS A 241 0.80 -13.60 10.98
CA LYS A 241 2.27 -13.62 11.12
C LYS A 241 2.86 -12.31 11.67
N GLU A 242 2.14 -11.21 11.51
CA GLU A 242 2.56 -9.87 11.97
C GLU A 242 1.92 -9.49 13.32
N MET A 243 1.03 -10.33 13.84
CA MET A 243 0.26 -10.04 15.05
C MET A 243 0.90 -10.66 16.28
N GLY A 244 0.84 -9.92 17.41
CA GLY A 244 1.09 -10.48 18.72
C GLY A 244 -0.04 -11.41 19.18
N ASN A 245 0.24 -12.30 20.12
CA ASN A 245 -0.71 -13.32 20.62
C ASN A 245 -2.01 -12.74 21.23
N ALA A 246 -2.01 -11.47 21.63
CA ALA A 246 -3.15 -10.79 22.25
C ALA A 246 -3.97 -9.95 21.25
N THR A 247 -3.57 -9.91 19.98
CA THR A 247 -4.25 -9.09 18.97
C THR A 247 -5.47 -9.80 18.41
N LEU A 248 -6.63 -9.11 18.46
CA LEU A 248 -7.87 -9.59 17.86
C LEU A 248 -7.86 -9.33 16.36
N LEU A 249 -8.10 -10.36 15.56
CA LEU A 249 -8.32 -10.23 14.12
C LEU A 249 -9.83 -10.26 13.83
N TYR A 250 -10.33 -9.31 13.05
CA TYR A 250 -11.75 -9.22 12.67
C TYR A 250 -11.92 -8.69 11.24
N ASP A 251 -13.05 -9.00 10.63
CA ASP A 251 -13.34 -8.70 9.23
C ASP A 251 -14.81 -8.36 9.02
N ASP A 252 -15.07 -7.50 8.03
CA ASP A 252 -16.41 -7.10 7.56
C ASP A 252 -17.39 -6.78 8.70
N VAL A 253 -16.90 -6.13 9.74
CA VAL A 253 -17.72 -5.73 10.89
C VAL A 253 -18.53 -4.48 10.56
N THR A 254 -19.73 -4.44 11.08
CA THR A 254 -20.60 -3.26 11.02
C THR A 254 -20.09 -2.15 11.92
N GLY A 255 -20.50 -0.91 11.67
CA GLY A 255 -20.19 0.21 12.56
C GLY A 255 -20.64 -0.02 14.01
N PHE A 256 -21.77 -0.74 14.21
CA PHE A 256 -22.25 -1.10 15.54
C PHE A 256 -21.30 -2.09 16.25
N GLU A 257 -20.88 -3.15 15.57
CA GLU A 257 -19.93 -4.12 16.12
C GLU A 257 -18.59 -3.47 16.45
N LEU A 258 -18.13 -2.57 15.59
CA LEU A 258 -16.90 -1.83 15.80
C LEU A 258 -16.99 -0.94 17.06
N GLU A 259 -18.13 -0.27 17.30
CA GLU A 259 -18.39 0.46 18.54
C GLU A 259 -18.33 -0.45 19.77
N GLU A 260 -18.94 -1.65 19.69
CA GLU A 260 -18.92 -2.62 20.81
C GLU A 260 -17.49 -3.13 21.07
N PHE A 261 -16.70 -3.39 20.04
CA PHE A 261 -15.30 -3.75 20.21
C PHE A 261 -14.52 -2.63 20.91
N VAL A 262 -14.70 -1.38 20.49
CA VAL A 262 -14.02 -0.24 21.09
C VAL A 262 -14.43 -0.03 22.55
N LYS A 263 -15.72 -0.16 22.89
CA LYS A 263 -16.21 -0.11 24.28
C LYS A 263 -15.60 -1.19 25.16
N LYS A 264 -15.42 -2.41 24.60
CA LYS A 264 -14.88 -3.56 25.31
C LYS A 264 -13.37 -3.52 25.43
N LEU A 265 -12.67 -3.20 24.33
CA LEU A 265 -11.22 -3.21 24.25
C LEU A 265 -10.59 -1.93 24.82
N LYS A 266 -11.30 -0.81 24.80
CA LYS A 266 -10.88 0.50 25.31
C LYS A 266 -9.49 0.90 24.78
N PRO A 267 -9.31 1.04 23.44
CA PRO A 267 -8.06 1.51 22.88
C PRO A 267 -7.80 2.98 23.26
N ASP A 268 -6.53 3.35 23.31
CA ASP A 268 -6.10 4.76 23.46
C ASP A 268 -6.19 5.50 22.11
N LEU A 269 -6.09 4.76 21.00
CA LEU A 269 -6.13 5.28 19.62
C LEU A 269 -6.84 4.29 18.71
N VAL A 270 -7.65 4.81 17.80
CA VAL A 270 -8.21 4.03 16.68
C VAL A 270 -7.62 4.54 15.35
N GLY A 271 -7.01 3.64 14.58
CA GLY A 271 -6.63 3.88 13.19
C GLY A 271 -7.71 3.34 12.27
N SER A 272 -8.45 4.22 11.57
CA SER A 272 -9.58 3.81 10.74
C SER A 272 -9.81 4.75 9.55
N GLY A 273 -10.92 4.57 8.85
CA GLY A 273 -11.36 5.44 7.76
C GLY A 273 -12.07 6.70 8.23
N ILE A 274 -12.41 7.56 7.27
CA ILE A 274 -13.13 8.81 7.56
C ILE A 274 -14.56 8.56 8.03
N LYS A 275 -15.17 7.44 7.65
CA LYS A 275 -16.56 7.09 8.05
C LYS A 275 -16.68 6.92 9.56
N GLU A 276 -15.70 6.32 10.18
CA GLU A 276 -15.66 5.98 11.60
C GLU A 276 -15.27 7.17 12.49
N LYS A 277 -14.68 8.22 11.92
CA LYS A 277 -14.14 9.38 12.63
C LYS A 277 -15.15 9.99 13.61
N TYR A 278 -16.35 10.27 13.14
CA TYR A 278 -17.33 10.98 13.96
C TYR A 278 -17.88 10.12 15.10
N VAL A 279 -17.97 8.81 14.89
CA VAL A 279 -18.41 7.86 15.91
C VAL A 279 -17.43 7.84 17.07
N PHE A 280 -16.15 7.60 16.79
CA PHE A 280 -15.11 7.51 17.82
C PHE A 280 -14.83 8.84 18.50
N GLN A 281 -14.88 9.95 17.78
CA GLN A 281 -14.79 11.27 18.38
C GLN A 281 -15.91 11.55 19.39
N LYS A 282 -17.16 11.13 19.10
CA LYS A 282 -18.27 11.21 20.06
C LYS A 282 -18.06 10.33 21.29
N MET A 283 -17.33 9.23 21.15
CA MET A 283 -16.96 8.35 22.26
C MET A 283 -15.76 8.90 23.06
N GLY A 284 -15.17 10.02 22.66
CA GLY A 284 -13.99 10.60 23.29
C GLY A 284 -12.70 9.83 22.98
N ILE A 285 -12.65 9.04 21.92
CA ILE A 285 -11.49 8.24 21.52
C ILE A 285 -10.78 8.93 20.37
N PRO A 286 -9.47 9.21 20.51
CA PRO A 286 -8.68 9.71 19.39
C PRO A 286 -8.72 8.79 18.18
N LEU A 287 -8.86 9.38 16.98
CA LEU A 287 -8.82 8.63 15.74
C LEU A 287 -7.79 9.23 14.79
N ARG A 288 -6.95 8.39 14.22
CA ARG A 288 -6.11 8.72 13.08
C ARG A 288 -6.67 8.08 11.81
N GLN A 289 -6.90 8.92 10.81
CA GLN A 289 -7.38 8.45 9.51
C GLN A 289 -6.24 7.76 8.74
N MET A 290 -6.46 6.52 8.34
CA MET A 290 -5.44 5.65 7.76
C MET A 290 -5.54 5.48 6.24
N HIS A 291 -6.47 6.17 5.56
CA HIS A 291 -6.56 6.15 4.10
C HIS A 291 -5.71 7.24 3.44
N SER A 292 -5.72 8.45 3.98
CA SER A 292 -5.02 9.61 3.43
C SER A 292 -4.12 10.29 4.45
N TRP A 293 -3.80 9.64 5.56
CA TRP A 293 -2.97 10.17 6.65
C TRP A 293 -3.45 11.53 7.19
N ASP A 294 -4.77 11.81 7.12
CA ASP A 294 -5.37 13.13 7.38
C ASP A 294 -4.68 14.26 6.60
N TYR A 295 -4.27 13.96 5.36
CA TYR A 295 -3.50 14.86 4.50
C TYR A 295 -2.12 15.25 5.05
N SER A 296 -1.61 14.46 5.98
CA SER A 296 -0.22 14.45 6.44
C SER A 296 0.57 13.40 5.65
N GLY A 297 1.76 13.10 6.05
CA GLY A 297 2.57 12.05 5.43
C GLY A 297 3.77 12.64 4.68
N PRO A 298 4.55 11.83 4.01
CA PRO A 298 4.40 10.38 3.92
C PRO A 298 4.50 9.65 5.26
N TYR A 299 4.08 8.37 5.30
CA TYR A 299 4.37 7.47 6.42
C TYR A 299 5.37 6.37 6.03
N HIS A 300 5.58 6.14 4.73
CA HIS A 300 6.62 5.28 4.22
C HIS A 300 8.03 5.88 4.37
N GLY A 301 9.00 4.98 4.48
CA GLY A 301 10.41 5.34 4.56
C GLY A 301 10.79 5.94 5.91
N TYR A 302 12.07 6.22 6.07
CA TYR A 302 12.60 6.74 7.32
C TYR A 302 12.08 8.15 7.63
N ASP A 303 11.97 9.02 6.64
CA ASP A 303 11.37 10.35 6.81
C ASP A 303 9.88 10.25 7.16
N GLY A 304 9.18 9.31 6.55
CA GLY A 304 7.79 9.02 6.81
C GLY A 304 7.55 8.54 8.24
N PHE A 305 8.45 7.74 8.80
CA PHE A 305 8.35 7.31 10.19
C PHE A 305 8.47 8.47 11.18
N ALA A 306 9.27 9.49 10.86
CA ALA A 306 9.36 10.70 11.69
C ALA A 306 8.02 11.44 11.76
N ILE A 307 7.32 11.53 10.62
CA ILE A 307 6.00 12.14 10.53
C ILE A 307 4.95 11.26 11.24
N PHE A 308 4.98 9.94 11.02
CA PHE A 308 4.13 8.98 11.71
C PHE A 308 4.25 9.11 13.23
N ALA A 309 5.48 9.08 13.75
CA ALA A 309 5.72 9.18 15.19
C ALA A 309 5.18 10.51 15.80
N ARG A 310 5.37 11.63 15.10
CA ARG A 310 4.79 12.92 15.48
C ARG A 310 3.27 12.89 15.52
N ASP A 311 2.68 12.26 14.53
CA ASP A 311 1.23 12.24 14.34
C ASP A 311 0.51 11.28 15.31
N MET A 312 1.24 10.31 15.87
CA MET A 312 0.73 9.40 16.91
C MET A 312 0.86 9.98 18.32
N ASP A 313 1.76 10.95 18.56
CA ASP A 313 1.98 11.64 19.81
C ASP A 313 0.97 12.79 20.02
#